data_271d253d1f1397f5ae60a58b2a096c31
#
_entry.id   271d253d1f1397f5ae60a58b2a096c31
#
_cell.length_a   1.000
_cell.length_b   1.000
_cell.length_c   1.000
_cell.angle_alpha   90.00
_cell.angle_beta   90.00
_cell.angle_gamma   90.00
#
_symmetry.space_group_name_H-M   'P 1'
#
loop_
_entity.id
_entity.type
_entity.pdbx_description
1 polymer ?
#
loop_
_entity_poly.entity_id
_entity_poly.type
_entity_poly.pdbx_seq_one_letter_code
_entity_poly.pdbx_strand_id
1 'polypeptide(L)'
;RSIPIQNASQILLYIDGMDVVGIDEAQFLDDDLAKVCNYIANQGIRVIVAGLDMDFQGKPFGPIPAIMATAEYVTKVHAICMRCGDLAHYSHRTTDSEKLVLLGEMDNYEPLCRKCYTDLKIGYNR
;
A
#
# COMPACT_ATOMS: atom_id res chain seq x y z
N ARG A 1 1.57 -16.29 13.40
CA ARG A 1 3.02 -16.26 13.20
C ARG A 1 3.37 -15.33 12.04
N SER A 2 4.30 -14.42 12.25
CA SER A 2 4.73 -13.45 11.26
C SER A 2 6.17 -13.76 10.83
N ILE A 3 6.43 -13.67 9.51
CA ILE A 3 7.75 -13.96 8.94
C ILE A 3 8.15 -12.77 8.07
N PRO A 4 9.30 -12.13 8.33
CA PRO A 4 9.78 -11.06 7.46
C PRO A 4 10.28 -11.63 6.13
N ILE A 5 9.93 -10.93 5.03
CA ILE A 5 10.38 -11.29 3.68
C ILE A 5 10.91 -10.04 2.98
N GLN A 6 11.79 -10.23 2.01
CA GLN A 6 12.39 -9.14 1.24
C GLN A 6 11.85 -9.05 -0.19
N ASN A 7 11.34 -10.17 -0.72
CA ASN A 7 10.76 -10.19 -2.06
C ASN A 7 9.60 -11.19 -2.11
N ALA A 8 8.78 -11.06 -3.17
CA ALA A 8 7.56 -11.84 -3.30
C ALA A 8 7.82 -13.34 -3.39
N SER A 9 8.88 -13.75 -4.09
CA SER A 9 9.16 -15.18 -4.30
C SER A 9 9.46 -15.92 -2.99
N GLN A 10 9.93 -15.23 -1.95
CA GLN A 10 10.19 -15.85 -0.66
C GLN A 10 8.92 -16.39 0.01
N ILE A 11 7.76 -15.83 -0.31
CA ILE A 11 6.49 -16.28 0.24
C ILE A 11 6.26 -17.75 -0.09
N LEU A 12 6.67 -18.18 -1.29
CA LEU A 12 6.48 -19.55 -1.76
C LEU A 12 7.18 -20.60 -0.88
N LEU A 13 8.18 -20.21 -0.11
CA LEU A 13 8.88 -21.10 0.81
C LEU A 13 8.03 -21.52 2.01
N TYR A 14 6.93 -20.81 2.29
CA TYR A 14 6.17 -20.95 3.52
C TYR A 14 4.71 -21.39 3.31
N ILE A 15 4.30 -21.66 2.07
CA ILE A 15 2.87 -21.89 1.76
C ILE A 15 2.40 -23.32 1.94
N ASP A 16 3.30 -24.29 2.12
CA ASP A 16 2.93 -25.70 2.26
C ASP A 16 2.01 -25.91 3.47
N GLY A 17 0.84 -26.51 3.21
CA GLY A 17 -0.14 -26.80 4.24
C GLY A 17 -0.89 -25.59 4.77
N MET A 18 -0.74 -24.42 4.14
CA MET A 18 -1.46 -23.22 4.54
C MET A 18 -2.84 -23.16 3.91
N ASP A 19 -3.81 -22.68 4.68
CA ASP A 19 -5.16 -22.37 4.18
C ASP A 19 -5.30 -20.89 3.82
N VAL A 20 -4.57 -20.03 4.53
CA VAL A 20 -4.62 -18.58 4.36
C VAL A 20 -3.21 -18.01 4.44
N VAL A 21 -2.89 -17.10 3.53
CA VAL A 21 -1.64 -16.34 3.55
C VAL A 21 -2.00 -14.85 3.61
N GLY A 22 -1.51 -14.17 4.64
CA GLY A 22 -1.64 -12.72 4.80
C GLY A 22 -0.34 -12.03 4.46
N ILE A 23 -0.39 -10.97 3.67
CA ILE A 23 0.77 -10.18 3.26
C ILE A 23 0.52 -8.74 3.67
N ASP A 24 1.36 -8.22 4.55
CA ASP A 24 1.27 -6.84 5.02
C ASP A 24 2.33 -5.97 4.36
N GLU A 25 2.08 -4.66 4.33
CA GLU A 25 2.99 -3.67 3.76
C GLU A 25 3.42 -4.04 2.32
N ALA A 26 2.46 -4.51 1.53
CA ALA A 26 2.73 -5.10 0.22
C ALA A 26 3.30 -4.10 -0.79
N GLN A 27 3.09 -2.79 -0.58
CA GLN A 27 3.62 -1.75 -1.48
C GLN A 27 5.15 -1.75 -1.56
N PHE A 28 5.83 -2.33 -0.57
CA PHE A 28 7.29 -2.39 -0.54
C PHE A 28 7.87 -3.63 -1.21
N LEU A 29 7.03 -4.56 -1.63
CA LEU A 29 7.49 -5.75 -2.33
C LEU A 29 7.66 -5.49 -3.83
N ASP A 30 8.30 -6.42 -4.51
CA ASP A 30 8.59 -6.30 -5.94
C ASP A 30 7.38 -6.56 -6.82
N ASP A 31 7.52 -6.27 -8.12
CA ASP A 31 6.43 -6.36 -9.09
C ASP A 31 5.97 -7.80 -9.37
N ASP A 32 6.71 -8.80 -8.92
CA ASP A 32 6.31 -10.20 -9.03
C ASP A 32 5.20 -10.59 -8.05
N LEU A 33 4.85 -9.71 -7.11
CA LEU A 33 3.89 -10.05 -6.05
C LEU A 33 2.53 -10.49 -6.61
N ALA A 34 2.02 -9.85 -7.65
CA ALA A 34 0.73 -10.22 -8.24
C ALA A 34 0.77 -11.65 -8.79
N LYS A 35 1.87 -12.03 -9.48
CA LYS A 35 2.05 -13.39 -9.99
C LYS A 35 2.12 -14.40 -8.86
N VAL A 36 2.85 -14.09 -7.80
CA VAL A 36 2.98 -14.95 -6.64
C VAL A 36 1.63 -15.15 -5.96
N CYS A 37 0.88 -14.07 -5.75
CA CYS A 37 -0.46 -14.15 -5.16
C CYS A 37 -1.40 -15.00 -6.01
N ASN A 38 -1.38 -14.84 -7.33
CA ASN A 38 -2.19 -15.66 -8.22
C ASN A 38 -1.82 -17.13 -8.16
N TYR A 39 -0.52 -17.43 -8.13
CA TYR A 39 -0.04 -18.80 -7.99
C TYR A 39 -0.56 -19.45 -6.70
N ILE A 40 -0.47 -18.74 -5.59
CA ILE A 40 -0.94 -19.22 -4.29
C ILE A 40 -2.47 -19.42 -4.31
N ALA A 41 -3.21 -18.43 -4.82
CA ALA A 41 -4.67 -18.49 -4.89
C ALA A 41 -5.14 -19.64 -5.79
N ASN A 42 -4.42 -19.91 -6.88
CA ASN A 42 -4.75 -21.00 -7.80
C ASN A 42 -4.62 -22.38 -7.14
N GLN A 43 -3.92 -22.48 -6.03
CA GLN A 43 -3.81 -23.73 -5.26
C GLN A 43 -4.91 -23.87 -4.20
N GLY A 44 -5.88 -22.97 -4.19
CA GLY A 44 -6.97 -22.98 -3.22
C GLY A 44 -6.63 -22.35 -1.88
N ILE A 45 -5.51 -21.64 -1.79
CA ILE A 45 -5.11 -20.92 -0.58
C ILE A 45 -5.68 -19.49 -0.65
N ARG A 46 -6.34 -19.06 0.41
CA ARG A 46 -6.85 -17.68 0.48
C ARG A 46 -5.69 -16.72 0.69
N VAL A 47 -5.61 -15.68 -0.16
CA VAL A 47 -4.57 -14.65 -0.05
C VAL A 47 -5.22 -13.33 0.36
N ILE A 48 -4.73 -12.74 1.44
CA ILE A 48 -5.18 -11.45 1.94
C ILE A 48 -4.00 -10.48 1.90
N VAL A 49 -4.13 -9.41 1.14
CA VAL A 49 -3.06 -8.44 0.95
C VAL A 49 -3.48 -7.09 1.53
N ALA A 50 -2.62 -6.50 2.35
CA ALA A 50 -2.78 -5.16 2.87
C ALA A 50 -1.62 -4.30 2.41
N GLY A 51 -1.91 -3.07 2.01
CA GLY A 51 -0.88 -2.13 1.56
C GLY A 51 -1.46 -0.79 1.16
N LEU A 52 -0.59 0.16 0.95
CA LEU A 52 -0.94 1.48 0.47
C LEU A 52 -1.07 1.48 -1.05
N ASP A 53 -2.15 2.04 -1.55
CA ASP A 53 -2.39 2.10 -3.00
C ASP A 53 -1.66 3.25 -3.68
N MET A 54 -1.35 4.32 -2.96
CA MET A 54 -0.63 5.49 -3.46
C MET A 54 0.52 5.88 -2.55
N ASP A 55 1.58 6.42 -3.15
CA ASP A 55 2.69 7.00 -2.39
C ASP A 55 2.36 8.45 -1.97
N PHE A 56 3.32 9.12 -1.31
CA PHE A 56 3.11 10.50 -0.83
C PHE A 56 2.94 11.51 -1.97
N GLN A 57 3.34 11.16 -3.19
CA GLN A 57 3.16 12.00 -4.38
C GLN A 57 1.80 11.79 -5.06
N GLY A 58 0.97 10.89 -4.52
CA GLY A 58 -0.31 10.56 -5.10
C GLY A 58 -0.21 9.65 -6.31
N LYS A 59 0.91 8.94 -6.47
CA LYS A 59 1.14 8.00 -7.56
C LYS A 59 0.87 6.58 -7.11
N PRO A 60 0.39 5.70 -8.02
CA PRO A 60 0.21 4.28 -7.69
C PRO A 60 1.49 3.68 -7.12
N PHE A 61 1.35 2.90 -6.05
CA PHE A 61 2.48 2.41 -5.27
C PHE A 61 2.82 0.96 -5.60
N GLY A 62 4.02 0.74 -6.19
CA GLY A 62 4.61 -0.57 -6.39
C GLY A 62 3.70 -1.59 -7.04
N PRO A 63 3.58 -2.80 -6.49
CA PRO A 63 2.77 -3.88 -7.07
C PRO A 63 1.28 -3.75 -6.78
N ILE A 64 0.84 -2.79 -5.98
CA ILE A 64 -0.56 -2.70 -5.53
C ILE A 64 -1.56 -2.57 -6.68
N PRO A 65 -1.34 -1.75 -7.73
CA PRO A 65 -2.29 -1.67 -8.84
C PRO A 65 -2.56 -3.02 -9.51
N ALA A 66 -1.51 -3.81 -9.75
CA ALA A 66 -1.66 -5.13 -10.36
C ALA A 66 -2.42 -6.10 -9.45
N ILE A 67 -2.19 -6.02 -8.14
CA ILE A 67 -2.90 -6.83 -7.17
C ILE A 67 -4.37 -6.45 -7.12
N MET A 68 -4.68 -5.15 -7.13
CA MET A 68 -6.07 -4.68 -7.14
C MET A 68 -6.80 -5.16 -8.40
N ALA A 69 -6.11 -5.22 -9.54
CA ALA A 69 -6.70 -5.68 -10.79
C ALA A 69 -7.04 -7.16 -10.78
N THR A 70 -6.25 -7.98 -10.09
CA THR A 70 -6.41 -9.44 -10.10
C THR A 70 -7.17 -9.99 -8.89
N ALA A 71 -7.35 -9.20 -7.85
CA ALA A 71 -8.10 -9.59 -6.66
C ALA A 71 -9.60 -9.70 -6.96
N GLU A 72 -10.26 -10.69 -6.37
CA GLU A 72 -11.72 -10.80 -6.44
C GLU A 72 -12.41 -9.74 -5.57
N TYR A 73 -11.79 -9.37 -4.47
CA TYR A 73 -12.35 -8.40 -3.52
C TYR A 73 -11.35 -7.31 -3.22
N VAL A 74 -11.75 -6.07 -3.40
CA VAL A 74 -10.92 -4.90 -3.09
C VAL A 74 -11.70 -3.97 -2.19
N THR A 75 -11.10 -3.59 -1.06
CA THR A 75 -11.68 -2.62 -0.15
C THR A 75 -10.66 -1.51 0.06
N LYS A 76 -11.03 -0.27 -0.24
CA LYS A 76 -10.22 0.89 0.10
C LYS A 76 -10.64 1.41 1.46
N VAL A 77 -9.69 1.45 2.39
CA VAL A 77 -9.90 1.97 3.75
C VAL A 77 -9.31 3.38 3.80
N HIS A 78 -10.04 4.30 4.41
CA HIS A 78 -9.66 5.71 4.44
C HIS A 78 -9.44 6.20 5.86
N ALA A 79 -8.45 7.06 6.05
CA ALA A 79 -8.34 7.87 7.26
C ALA A 79 -9.25 9.09 7.14
N ILE A 80 -9.20 9.95 8.13
CA ILE A 80 -9.93 11.22 8.13
C ILE A 80 -8.96 12.35 7.81
N CYS A 81 -9.34 13.23 6.89
CA CYS A 81 -8.53 14.38 6.51
C CYS A 81 -8.24 15.26 7.72
N MET A 82 -6.98 15.52 7.97
CA MET A 82 -6.55 16.31 9.12
C MET A 82 -6.93 17.79 9.03
N ARG A 83 -7.33 18.25 7.85
CA ARG A 83 -7.65 19.66 7.64
C ARG A 83 -9.14 19.96 7.58
N CYS A 84 -9.93 19.12 6.90
CA CYS A 84 -11.35 19.40 6.70
C CYS A 84 -12.28 18.33 7.31
N GLY A 85 -11.76 17.20 7.75
CA GLY A 85 -12.58 16.13 8.35
C GLY A 85 -13.26 15.18 7.35
N ASP A 86 -13.08 15.38 6.04
CA ASP A 86 -13.58 14.45 5.04
C ASP A 86 -12.73 13.19 4.96
N LEU A 87 -13.15 12.19 4.17
CA LEU A 87 -12.37 10.99 3.95
C LEU A 87 -11.04 11.33 3.26
N ALA A 88 -9.94 10.85 3.82
CA ALA A 88 -8.61 11.10 3.29
C ALA A 88 -8.23 10.01 2.28
N HIS A 89 -7.64 10.44 1.17
CA HIS A 89 -7.15 9.56 0.11
C HIS A 89 -5.64 9.67 -0.11
N TYR A 90 -5.01 10.69 0.47
CA TYR A 90 -3.62 11.03 0.23
C TYR A 90 -2.83 11.03 1.53
N SER A 91 -1.57 10.63 1.44
CA SER A 91 -0.63 10.73 2.54
C SER A 91 0.34 11.86 2.25
N HIS A 92 0.08 13.03 2.83
CA HIS A 92 0.96 14.19 2.64
C HIS A 92 2.19 14.03 3.52
N ARG A 93 3.37 14.11 2.89
CA ARG A 93 4.63 14.07 3.63
C ARG A 93 4.92 15.46 4.18
N THR A 94 5.09 15.56 5.48
CA THR A 94 5.31 16.83 6.18
C THR A 94 6.79 17.23 6.25
N THR A 95 7.70 16.35 5.83
CA THR A 95 9.13 16.63 5.79
C THR A 95 9.58 16.96 4.38
N ASP A 96 10.72 17.67 4.24
CA ASP A 96 11.29 18.06 2.95
C ASP A 96 12.01 16.92 2.23
N SER A 97 12.05 15.73 2.80
CA SER A 97 12.71 14.57 2.20
C SER A 97 11.93 14.08 0.98
N GLU A 98 12.61 13.88 -0.15
CA GLU A 98 12.03 13.30 -1.36
C GLU A 98 12.09 11.78 -1.41
N LYS A 99 12.63 11.12 -0.39
CA LYS A 99 12.66 9.67 -0.32
C LYS A 99 11.25 9.12 -0.24
N LEU A 100 10.94 8.09 -1.05
CA LEU A 100 9.62 7.46 -1.06
C LEU A 100 9.31 6.76 0.26
N VAL A 101 10.33 6.27 0.94
CA VAL A 101 10.17 5.54 2.20
C VAL A 101 10.91 6.27 3.30
N LEU A 102 10.16 6.73 4.30
CA LEU A 102 10.70 7.21 5.57
C LEU A 102 10.30 6.20 6.63
N LEU A 103 11.30 5.53 7.21
CA LEU A 103 11.05 4.50 8.19
C LEU A 103 10.79 5.11 9.57
N GLY A 104 9.73 4.65 10.21
CA GLY A 104 9.59 4.65 11.64
C GLY A 104 8.91 5.83 12.28
N GLU A 105 8.46 6.87 11.56
CA GLU A 105 7.82 7.99 12.24
C GLU A 105 6.51 8.40 11.58
N MET A 106 5.41 8.21 12.32
CA MET A 106 4.07 8.60 11.87
C MET A 106 3.92 10.12 11.71
N ASP A 107 4.75 10.89 12.41
CA ASP A 107 4.71 12.35 12.38
C ASP A 107 5.15 12.95 11.04
N ASN A 108 5.75 12.13 10.16
CA ASN A 108 6.21 12.57 8.85
C ASN A 108 5.09 12.60 7.79
N TYR A 109 3.89 12.16 8.13
CA TYR A 109 2.77 12.09 7.20
C TYR A 109 1.50 12.62 7.84
N GLU A 110 0.65 13.25 7.03
CA GLU A 110 -0.72 13.57 7.43
C GLU A 110 -1.69 13.10 6.36
N PRO A 111 -2.83 12.48 6.75
CA PRO A 111 -3.85 12.10 5.79
C PRO A 111 -4.63 13.33 5.33
N LEU A 112 -4.82 13.45 4.01
CA LEU A 112 -5.56 14.55 3.40
C LEU A 112 -6.55 14.03 2.36
N CYS A 113 -7.69 14.73 2.23
CA CYS A 113 -8.61 14.50 1.13
C CYS A 113 -8.02 15.08 -0.16
N ARG A 114 -8.63 14.76 -1.30
CA ARG A 114 -8.17 15.24 -2.61
C ARG A 114 -8.07 16.76 -2.67
N LYS A 115 -9.10 17.45 -2.18
CA LYS A 115 -9.15 18.91 -2.24
C LYS A 115 -8.03 19.55 -1.41
N CYS A 116 -7.87 19.15 -0.16
CA CYS A 116 -6.84 19.70 0.71
C CYS A 116 -5.43 19.40 0.19
N TYR A 117 -5.23 18.21 -0.35
CA TYR A 117 -3.96 17.83 -0.95
C TYR A 117 -3.65 18.64 -2.20
N THR A 118 -4.64 18.82 -3.07
CA THR A 118 -4.50 19.59 -4.30
C THR A 118 -4.25 21.08 -4.00
N ASP A 119 -4.96 21.63 -3.03
CA ASP A 119 -4.78 23.04 -2.63
C ASP A 119 -3.37 23.31 -2.14
N LEU A 120 -2.77 22.38 -1.41
CA LEU A 120 -1.38 22.49 -0.99
C LEU A 120 -0.42 22.55 -2.17
N LYS A 121 -0.62 21.69 -3.17
CA LYS A 121 0.25 21.64 -4.35
C LYS A 121 0.13 22.92 -5.19
N ILE A 122 -1.07 23.43 -5.35
CA ILE A 122 -1.32 24.69 -6.06
C ILE A 122 -0.65 25.85 -5.32
N GLY A 123 -0.77 25.90 -4.00
CA GLY A 123 -0.11 26.93 -3.19
C GLY A 123 1.41 26.89 -3.29
N TYR A 124 1.99 25.72 -3.50
CA TYR A 124 3.44 25.54 -3.61
C TYR A 124 4.00 26.00 -4.96
N ASN A 125 3.16 26.01 -6.00
CA ASN A 125 3.56 26.37 -7.36
C ASN A 125 3.23 27.83 -7.72
N ARG A 126 2.77 28.57 -6.76
CA ARG A 126 2.54 30.01 -6.91
C ARG A 126 3.75 30.78 -6.39
#